data_f9cc400cf427b391c0583f5e19659c53
#
_entry.id   f9cc400cf427b391c0583f5e19659c53
#
_cell.length_a   1.000
_cell.length_b   1.000
_cell.length_c   1.000
_cell.angle_alpha   90.00
_cell.angle_beta   90.00
_cell.angle_gamma   90.00
#
_symmetry.space_group_name_H-M   'P 1'
#
loop_
_entity.id
_entity.type
_entity.pdbx_description
1 polymer ?
#
loop_
_entity_poly.entity_id
_entity_poly.type
_entity_poly.pdbx_seq_one_letter_code
_entity_poly.pdbx_strand_id
1 'polypeptide(L)'
;KSRVAKVLELAKSLGADGAEVAMSRQQGLSVGTRLGEVENVEFTNDGALGITVYQQGRKGSASTADLSEKALNQAVEAAVNIAKYTSVDDCSGLADKELLAMQAQDLDLYHPKALTTEQAIAIAKECEQSALDSDERITNSDGASLDCFAGFKVYGNSHGQLVGYPSSRHSLSCVVIAGCDDEMQRDYAYDVNRDFSLLDSGVSIGEKAASEVISRLNPQKLSTMKVPVLFRSDIANTIWGHFIAAISGGNLYRKSSFLLDAICITRLINRSGFGVEKGISFGNNSTTSDFACPFVPTS
;
A
#
# COMPACT_ATOMS: atom_id res chain seq x y z
N LYS A 1 -18.45 -7.12 -11.41
CA LYS A 1 -18.53 -6.30 -12.63
C LYS A 1 -19.96 -5.77 -12.86
N SER A 2 -21.01 -6.61 -12.82
CA SER A 2 -22.41 -6.20 -13.06
C SER A 2 -22.86 -5.04 -12.15
N ARG A 3 -22.55 -5.05 -10.86
CA ARG A 3 -22.88 -3.93 -9.94
C ARG A 3 -22.20 -2.62 -10.35
N VAL A 4 -20.91 -2.67 -10.70
CA VAL A 4 -20.16 -1.50 -11.16
C VAL A 4 -20.79 -0.92 -12.44
N ALA A 5 -21.17 -1.77 -13.40
CA ALA A 5 -21.86 -1.33 -14.62
C ALA A 5 -23.19 -0.62 -14.32
N LYS A 6 -24.02 -1.21 -13.43
CA LYS A 6 -25.30 -0.58 -13.02
C LYS A 6 -25.11 0.79 -12.37
N VAL A 7 -24.10 0.92 -11.50
CA VAL A 7 -23.77 2.19 -10.83
C VAL A 7 -23.34 3.25 -11.83
N LEU A 8 -22.56 2.89 -12.85
CA LEU A 8 -22.16 3.80 -13.93
C LEU A 8 -23.35 4.25 -14.80
N GLU A 9 -24.27 3.33 -15.12
CA GLU A 9 -25.50 3.65 -15.85
C GLU A 9 -26.38 4.61 -15.05
N LEU A 10 -26.53 4.37 -13.75
CA LEU A 10 -27.28 5.27 -12.88
C LEU A 10 -26.64 6.67 -12.81
N ALA A 11 -25.34 6.77 -12.65
CA ALA A 11 -24.64 8.06 -12.65
C ALA A 11 -24.89 8.83 -13.94
N LYS A 12 -24.84 8.15 -15.07
CA LYS A 12 -25.16 8.73 -16.38
C LYS A 12 -26.61 9.21 -16.47
N SER A 13 -27.58 8.43 -15.96
CA SER A 13 -29.00 8.79 -15.96
C SER A 13 -29.30 10.02 -15.09
N LEU A 14 -28.49 10.26 -14.06
CA LEU A 14 -28.57 11.42 -13.16
C LEU A 14 -27.78 12.64 -13.68
N GLY A 15 -27.28 12.58 -14.92
CA GLY A 15 -26.66 13.71 -15.62
C GLY A 15 -25.15 13.88 -15.40
N ALA A 16 -24.44 12.85 -14.97
CA ALA A 16 -22.99 12.88 -14.94
C ALA A 16 -22.40 12.84 -16.37
N ASP A 17 -21.47 13.74 -16.67
CA ASP A 17 -20.73 13.75 -17.94
C ASP A 17 -19.70 12.62 -17.99
N GLY A 18 -19.10 12.31 -16.82
CA GLY A 18 -18.19 11.21 -16.61
C GLY A 18 -18.37 10.60 -15.21
N ALA A 19 -18.06 9.32 -15.10
CA ALA A 19 -18.06 8.65 -13.80
C ALA A 19 -17.04 7.52 -13.78
N GLU A 20 -16.51 7.27 -12.58
CA GLU A 20 -15.67 6.11 -12.30
C GLU A 20 -16.08 5.46 -10.99
N VAL A 21 -15.96 4.14 -10.93
CA VAL A 21 -16.38 3.32 -9.81
C VAL A 21 -15.29 2.32 -9.47
N ALA A 22 -14.89 2.30 -8.22
CA ALA A 22 -14.02 1.27 -7.66
C ALA A 22 -14.79 0.44 -6.63
N MET A 23 -14.74 -0.88 -6.75
CA MET A 23 -15.36 -1.79 -5.80
C MET A 23 -14.33 -2.82 -5.34
N SER A 24 -14.27 -3.06 -4.04
CA SER A 24 -13.43 -4.10 -3.46
C SER A 24 -14.26 -5.01 -2.56
N ARG A 25 -13.80 -6.24 -2.40
CA ARG A 25 -14.22 -7.15 -1.34
C ARG A 25 -13.01 -7.93 -0.88
N GLN A 26 -12.85 -8.06 0.42
CA GLN A 26 -11.78 -8.79 1.06
C GLN A 26 -12.34 -9.66 2.16
N GLN A 27 -11.81 -10.85 2.30
CA GLN A 27 -12.10 -11.75 3.41
C GLN A 27 -10.79 -12.39 3.88
N GLY A 28 -10.72 -12.71 5.16
CA GLY A 28 -9.52 -13.32 5.70
C GLY A 28 -9.61 -13.57 7.20
N LEU A 29 -8.51 -14.11 7.69
CA LEU A 29 -8.26 -14.42 9.08
C LEU A 29 -7.01 -13.68 9.53
N SER A 30 -7.11 -13.01 10.68
CA SER A 30 -6.00 -12.42 11.42
C SER A 30 -5.91 -13.08 12.78
N VAL A 31 -4.72 -13.50 13.19
CA VAL A 31 -4.44 -14.07 14.51
C VAL A 31 -3.25 -13.35 15.11
N GLY A 32 -3.43 -12.86 16.33
CA GLY A 32 -2.36 -12.32 17.16
C GLY A 32 -2.12 -13.20 18.41
N THR A 33 -0.86 -13.44 18.72
CA THR A 33 -0.45 -14.11 19.96
C THR A 33 0.51 -13.22 20.72
N ARG A 34 0.54 -13.33 22.05
CA ARG A 34 1.49 -12.65 22.91
C ARG A 34 1.83 -13.51 24.11
N LEU A 35 3.13 -13.69 24.34
CA LEU A 35 3.68 -14.51 25.45
C LEU A 35 3.05 -15.91 25.50
N GLY A 36 2.88 -16.52 24.31
CA GLY A 36 2.31 -17.85 24.18
C GLY A 36 0.77 -17.92 24.29
N GLU A 37 0.08 -16.82 24.60
CA GLU A 37 -1.37 -16.76 24.67
C GLU A 37 -1.97 -16.13 23.40
N VAL A 38 -3.22 -16.50 23.09
CA VAL A 38 -3.97 -15.88 21.99
C VAL A 38 -4.52 -14.53 22.45
N GLU A 39 -4.11 -13.46 21.79
CA GLU A 39 -4.56 -12.11 22.11
C GLU A 39 -5.74 -11.69 21.23
N ASN A 40 -5.69 -12.04 19.93
CA ASN A 40 -6.74 -11.69 18.99
C ASN A 40 -6.98 -12.77 17.94
N VAL A 41 -8.24 -12.95 17.57
CA VAL A 41 -8.68 -13.72 16.39
C VAL A 41 -9.77 -12.93 15.70
N GLU A 42 -9.52 -12.50 14.47
CA GLU A 42 -10.45 -11.70 13.70
C GLU A 42 -10.73 -12.32 12.34
N PHE A 43 -12.01 -12.45 12.02
CA PHE A 43 -12.49 -12.82 10.69
C PHE A 43 -13.03 -11.58 9.98
N THR A 44 -12.32 -11.16 8.96
CA THR A 44 -12.72 -10.04 8.11
C THR A 44 -13.56 -10.52 6.93
N ASN A 45 -14.65 -9.83 6.63
CA ASN A 45 -15.44 -10.02 5.41
C ASN A 45 -16.00 -8.66 4.96
N ASP A 46 -15.13 -7.82 4.47
CA ASP A 46 -15.42 -6.43 4.16
C ASP A 46 -15.59 -6.21 2.66
N GLY A 47 -16.41 -5.23 2.34
CA GLY A 47 -16.59 -4.76 0.98
C GLY A 47 -16.86 -3.27 0.98
N ALA A 48 -16.42 -2.61 -0.08
CA ALA A 48 -16.67 -1.20 -0.28
C ALA A 48 -16.84 -0.88 -1.75
N LEU A 49 -17.65 0.14 -2.03
CA LEU A 49 -17.76 0.76 -3.35
C LEU A 49 -17.58 2.27 -3.19
N GLY A 50 -16.66 2.82 -3.96
CA GLY A 50 -16.49 4.26 -4.15
C GLY A 50 -16.91 4.65 -5.56
N ILE A 51 -17.63 5.76 -5.66
CA ILE A 51 -17.99 6.40 -6.92
C ILE A 51 -17.47 7.82 -6.95
N THR A 52 -16.92 8.21 -8.06
CA THR A 52 -16.63 9.60 -8.40
C THR A 52 -17.39 9.97 -9.66
N VAL A 53 -18.07 11.09 -9.64
CA VAL A 53 -18.77 11.66 -10.80
C VAL A 53 -18.16 13.00 -11.19
N TYR A 54 -18.18 13.26 -12.48
CA TYR A 54 -17.76 14.52 -13.08
C TYR A 54 -18.94 15.15 -13.81
N GLN A 55 -19.20 16.42 -13.54
CA GLN A 55 -20.29 17.17 -14.13
C GLN A 55 -19.89 18.63 -14.32
N GLN A 56 -19.80 19.10 -15.57
CA GLN A 56 -19.45 20.47 -15.91
C GLN A 56 -18.15 20.96 -15.25
N GLY A 57 -17.08 20.15 -15.32
CA GLY A 57 -15.78 20.45 -14.69
C GLY A 57 -15.79 20.37 -13.16
N ARG A 58 -16.84 19.80 -12.57
CA ARG A 58 -16.98 19.65 -11.10
C ARG A 58 -16.88 18.18 -10.74
N LYS A 59 -16.35 17.90 -9.58
CA LYS A 59 -16.13 16.54 -9.07
C LYS A 59 -16.91 16.30 -7.79
N GLY A 60 -17.63 15.18 -7.72
CA GLY A 60 -18.26 14.71 -6.50
C GLY A 60 -17.92 13.24 -6.25
N SER A 61 -17.63 12.88 -5.01
CA SER A 61 -17.30 11.50 -4.64
C SER A 61 -18.09 11.08 -3.42
N ALA A 62 -18.51 9.81 -3.43
CA ALA A 62 -19.13 9.17 -2.28
C ALA A 62 -18.71 7.70 -2.21
N SER A 63 -18.85 7.09 -1.04
CA SER A 63 -18.53 5.67 -0.83
C SER A 63 -19.53 5.02 0.11
N THR A 64 -19.66 3.70 -0.02
CA THR A 64 -20.49 2.88 0.89
C THR A 64 -19.85 1.52 1.10
N ALA A 65 -19.97 0.99 2.33
CA ALA A 65 -19.64 -0.39 2.64
C ALA A 65 -20.86 -1.33 2.44
N ASP A 66 -22.08 -0.78 2.43
CA ASP A 66 -23.29 -1.54 2.11
C ASP A 66 -23.43 -1.65 0.59
N LEU A 67 -23.32 -2.87 0.09
CA LEU A 67 -23.43 -3.21 -1.33
C LEU A 67 -24.87 -3.57 -1.75
N SER A 68 -25.87 -3.23 -0.93
CA SER A 68 -27.29 -3.33 -1.31
C SER A 68 -27.63 -2.31 -2.42
N GLU A 69 -28.61 -2.63 -3.25
CA GLU A 69 -29.00 -1.74 -4.37
C GLU A 69 -29.42 -0.35 -3.87
N LYS A 70 -30.12 -0.30 -2.73
CA LYS A 70 -30.53 0.96 -2.10
C LYS A 70 -29.33 1.83 -1.72
N ALA A 71 -28.34 1.25 -1.04
CA ALA A 71 -27.15 1.99 -0.59
C ALA A 71 -26.28 2.43 -1.77
N LEU A 72 -26.17 1.60 -2.81
CA LEU A 72 -25.47 1.96 -4.04
C LEU A 72 -26.14 3.15 -4.74
N ASN A 73 -27.46 3.16 -4.87
CA ASN A 73 -28.21 4.28 -5.45
C ASN A 73 -28.00 5.57 -4.64
N GLN A 74 -28.10 5.48 -3.31
CA GLN A 74 -27.85 6.62 -2.43
C GLN A 74 -26.42 7.17 -2.56
N ALA A 75 -25.41 6.31 -2.71
CA ALA A 75 -24.04 6.75 -2.94
C ALA A 75 -23.88 7.51 -4.28
N VAL A 76 -24.54 7.04 -5.35
CA VAL A 76 -24.53 7.75 -6.63
C VAL A 76 -25.19 9.12 -6.51
N GLU A 77 -26.40 9.17 -5.92
CA GLU A 77 -27.14 10.43 -5.70
C GLU A 77 -26.32 11.43 -4.87
N ALA A 78 -25.65 10.94 -3.81
CA ALA A 78 -24.79 11.76 -2.99
C ALA A 78 -23.60 12.32 -3.78
N ALA A 79 -22.92 11.50 -4.58
CA ALA A 79 -21.81 11.94 -5.42
C ALA A 79 -22.24 12.99 -6.45
N VAL A 80 -23.39 12.77 -7.14
CA VAL A 80 -23.95 13.75 -8.08
C VAL A 80 -24.33 15.05 -7.37
N ASN A 81 -24.94 14.98 -6.18
CA ASN A 81 -25.30 16.18 -5.44
C ASN A 81 -24.06 16.95 -4.96
N ILE A 82 -23.02 16.26 -4.49
CA ILE A 82 -21.76 16.90 -4.11
C ILE A 82 -21.13 17.63 -5.31
N ALA A 83 -21.11 17.00 -6.48
CA ALA A 83 -20.57 17.62 -7.69
C ALA A 83 -21.21 18.96 -8.03
N LYS A 84 -22.50 19.16 -7.74
CA LYS A 84 -23.22 20.43 -8.02
C LYS A 84 -22.67 21.61 -7.25
N TYR A 85 -22.06 21.37 -6.07
CA TYR A 85 -21.62 22.43 -5.15
C TYR A 85 -20.11 22.58 -5.05
N THR A 86 -19.34 21.70 -5.70
CA THR A 86 -17.88 21.82 -5.74
C THR A 86 -17.45 22.89 -6.76
N SER A 87 -16.24 23.40 -6.60
CA SER A 87 -15.66 24.36 -7.53
C SER A 87 -15.37 23.69 -8.88
N VAL A 88 -15.49 24.48 -9.94
CA VAL A 88 -15.03 24.05 -11.27
C VAL A 88 -13.52 23.91 -11.27
N ASP A 89 -13.03 22.84 -11.88
CA ASP A 89 -11.62 22.55 -12.08
C ASP A 89 -11.46 21.94 -13.48
N ASP A 90 -10.81 22.66 -14.37
CA ASP A 90 -10.63 22.25 -15.78
C ASP A 90 -9.79 20.97 -15.93
N CYS A 91 -9.07 20.58 -14.86
CA CYS A 91 -8.34 19.32 -14.80
C CYS A 91 -9.15 18.15 -14.22
N SER A 92 -10.41 18.37 -13.82
CA SER A 92 -11.29 17.34 -13.29
C SER A 92 -11.98 16.56 -14.40
N GLY A 93 -11.64 15.27 -14.52
CA GLY A 93 -12.23 14.39 -15.53
C GLY A 93 -11.62 13.00 -15.53
N LEU A 94 -12.14 12.16 -16.41
CA LEU A 94 -11.55 10.86 -16.72
C LEU A 94 -10.37 11.03 -17.66
N ALA A 95 -9.43 10.10 -17.59
CA ALA A 95 -8.37 10.00 -18.60
C ALA A 95 -8.96 9.76 -20.00
N ASP A 96 -8.27 10.22 -21.04
CA ASP A 96 -8.66 10.00 -22.42
C ASP A 96 -8.75 8.50 -22.72
N LYS A 97 -9.69 8.11 -23.57
CA LYS A 97 -9.98 6.70 -23.88
C LYS A 97 -8.76 5.96 -24.41
N GLU A 98 -7.94 6.64 -25.19
CA GLU A 98 -6.71 6.10 -25.82
C GLU A 98 -5.64 5.73 -24.79
N LEU A 99 -5.71 6.33 -23.59
CA LEU A 99 -4.78 6.06 -22.49
C LEU A 99 -5.25 4.94 -21.56
N LEU A 100 -6.45 4.40 -21.77
CA LEU A 100 -7.04 3.41 -20.87
C LEU A 100 -6.57 1.99 -21.20
N ALA A 101 -6.12 1.26 -20.19
CA ALA A 101 -5.89 -0.17 -20.27
C ALA A 101 -7.23 -0.92 -20.24
N MET A 102 -7.74 -1.30 -21.38
CA MET A 102 -9.06 -1.97 -21.52
C MET A 102 -9.06 -3.42 -21.04
N GLN A 103 -7.90 -4.01 -20.84
CA GLN A 103 -7.73 -5.37 -20.34
C GLN A 103 -6.78 -5.37 -19.15
N ALA A 104 -7.16 -6.07 -18.06
CA ALA A 104 -6.25 -6.35 -16.97
C ALA A 104 -5.28 -7.46 -17.40
N GLN A 105 -3.98 -7.25 -17.16
CA GLN A 105 -3.00 -8.32 -17.27
C GLN A 105 -3.19 -9.30 -16.10
N ASP A 106 -3.01 -10.57 -16.36
CA ASP A 106 -2.85 -11.55 -15.31
C ASP A 106 -1.43 -11.42 -14.73
N LEU A 107 -1.37 -10.97 -13.46
CA LEU A 107 -0.11 -10.76 -12.74
C LEU A 107 0.12 -11.85 -11.69
N ASP A 108 -0.61 -12.94 -11.76
CA ASP A 108 -0.51 -14.07 -10.82
C ASP A 108 -0.59 -13.64 -9.34
N LEU A 109 -1.62 -12.86 -9.00
CA LEU A 109 -1.78 -12.25 -7.68
C LEU A 109 -2.66 -13.07 -6.72
N TYR A 110 -3.24 -14.19 -7.15
CA TYR A 110 -4.30 -14.88 -6.42
C TYR A 110 -3.94 -16.32 -6.05
N HIS A 111 -3.39 -16.47 -4.85
CA HIS A 111 -3.04 -17.73 -4.21
C HIS A 111 -3.72 -17.83 -2.84
N PRO A 112 -5.07 -18.02 -2.79
CA PRO A 112 -5.80 -18.03 -1.53
C PRO A 112 -5.40 -19.25 -0.70
N LYS A 113 -5.21 -19.03 0.60
CA LYS A 113 -4.95 -20.08 1.57
C LYS A 113 -6.05 -20.08 2.63
N ALA A 114 -6.73 -21.17 2.76
CA ALA A 114 -7.62 -21.41 3.88
C ALA A 114 -6.84 -22.07 5.03
N LEU A 115 -6.75 -21.41 6.16
CA LEU A 115 -6.24 -21.94 7.41
C LEU A 115 -7.37 -22.06 8.40
N THR A 116 -7.33 -23.09 9.25
CA THR A 116 -8.17 -23.09 10.45
C THR A 116 -7.58 -22.12 11.48
N THR A 117 -8.41 -21.68 12.41
CA THR A 117 -7.95 -20.81 13.50
C THR A 117 -6.83 -21.45 14.29
N GLU A 118 -6.94 -22.75 14.57
CA GLU A 118 -5.94 -23.51 15.32
C GLU A 118 -4.59 -23.57 14.58
N GLN A 119 -4.61 -23.76 13.25
CA GLN A 119 -3.40 -23.75 12.44
C GLN A 119 -2.72 -22.37 12.46
N ALA A 120 -3.51 -21.32 12.33
CA ALA A 120 -3.00 -19.95 12.36
C ALA A 120 -2.40 -19.60 13.71
N ILE A 121 -3.06 -19.98 14.81
CA ILE A 121 -2.55 -19.81 16.18
C ILE A 121 -1.23 -20.57 16.37
N ALA A 122 -1.15 -21.81 15.90
CA ALA A 122 0.06 -22.63 16.04
C ALA A 122 1.26 -21.97 15.35
N ILE A 123 1.07 -21.44 14.14
CA ILE A 123 2.13 -20.74 13.36
C ILE A 123 2.57 -19.47 14.09
N ALA A 124 1.62 -18.65 14.58
CA ALA A 124 1.95 -17.43 15.29
C ALA A 124 2.71 -17.71 16.61
N LYS A 125 2.26 -18.71 17.38
CA LYS A 125 2.96 -19.14 18.61
C LYS A 125 4.37 -19.67 18.33
N GLU A 126 4.53 -20.50 17.31
CA GLU A 126 5.85 -21.00 16.89
C GLU A 126 6.81 -19.85 16.55
N CYS A 127 6.32 -18.85 15.84
CA CYS A 127 7.09 -17.67 15.47
C CYS A 127 7.54 -16.88 16.69
N GLU A 128 6.65 -16.59 17.60
CA GLU A 128 6.94 -15.86 18.84
C GLU A 128 7.90 -16.66 19.76
N GLN A 129 7.61 -17.95 19.96
CA GLN A 129 8.43 -18.81 20.81
C GLN A 129 9.85 -18.94 20.28
N SER A 130 10.02 -19.09 18.97
CA SER A 130 11.33 -19.14 18.33
C SER A 130 12.15 -17.87 18.60
N ALA A 131 11.50 -16.70 18.61
CA ALA A 131 12.18 -15.46 18.94
C ALA A 131 12.59 -15.40 20.42
N LEU A 132 11.70 -15.79 21.33
CA LEU A 132 11.95 -15.80 22.78
C LEU A 132 13.06 -16.79 23.16
N ASP A 133 13.12 -17.94 22.50
CA ASP A 133 14.13 -18.97 22.78
C ASP A 133 15.50 -18.67 22.17
N SER A 134 15.60 -17.68 21.28
CA SER A 134 16.83 -17.38 20.54
C SER A 134 17.92 -16.75 21.41
N ASP A 135 17.57 -15.94 22.42
CA ASP A 135 18.55 -15.26 23.28
C ASP A 135 17.91 -14.88 24.63
N GLU A 136 18.61 -15.17 25.74
CA GLU A 136 18.15 -14.88 27.11
C GLU A 136 17.94 -13.38 27.39
N ARG A 137 18.54 -12.52 26.60
CA ARG A 137 18.36 -11.06 26.70
C ARG A 137 17.01 -10.58 26.14
N ILE A 138 16.27 -11.44 25.44
CA ILE A 138 14.90 -11.14 25.00
C ILE A 138 13.97 -11.41 26.17
N THR A 139 13.51 -10.35 26.81
CA THR A 139 12.78 -10.41 28.08
C THR A 139 11.28 -10.27 27.93
N ASN A 140 10.80 -9.84 26.76
CA ASN A 140 9.37 -9.62 26.51
C ASN A 140 9.06 -9.71 25.02
N SER A 141 7.76 -9.75 24.71
CA SER A 141 7.23 -9.76 23.35
C SER A 141 6.02 -8.84 23.24
N ASP A 142 5.92 -8.14 22.09
CA ASP A 142 4.67 -7.50 21.66
C ASP A 142 3.82 -8.44 20.79
N GLY A 143 4.30 -9.67 20.60
CA GLY A 143 3.56 -10.74 19.98
C GLY A 143 3.99 -11.07 18.55
N ALA A 144 3.36 -12.11 18.03
CA ALA A 144 3.41 -12.46 16.61
C ALA A 144 2.01 -12.39 16.00
N SER A 145 1.94 -11.98 14.74
CA SER A 145 0.67 -11.89 13.99
C SER A 145 0.78 -12.62 12.67
N LEU A 146 -0.23 -13.43 12.39
CA LEU A 146 -0.43 -14.07 11.09
C LEU A 146 -1.70 -13.53 10.45
N ASP A 147 -1.58 -12.99 9.23
CA ASP A 147 -2.68 -12.47 8.45
C ASP A 147 -2.79 -13.23 7.13
N CYS A 148 -3.98 -13.70 6.79
CA CYS A 148 -4.27 -14.40 5.54
C CYS A 148 -5.52 -13.80 4.91
N PHE A 149 -5.35 -13.01 3.86
CA PHE A 149 -6.43 -12.32 3.17
C PHE A 149 -6.50 -12.70 1.69
N ALA A 150 -7.72 -12.80 1.19
CA ALA A 150 -8.00 -12.92 -0.22
C ALA A 150 -9.19 -12.04 -0.60
N GLY A 151 -9.21 -11.54 -1.82
CA GLY A 151 -10.27 -10.66 -2.26
C GLY A 151 -10.19 -10.34 -3.73
N PHE A 152 -11.01 -9.40 -4.15
CA PHE A 152 -11.00 -8.89 -5.51
C PHE A 152 -11.23 -7.38 -5.54
N LYS A 153 -10.71 -6.75 -6.59
CA LYS A 153 -10.97 -5.35 -6.93
C LYS A 153 -11.56 -5.28 -8.32
N VAL A 154 -12.52 -4.39 -8.51
CA VAL A 154 -13.13 -4.08 -9.80
C VAL A 154 -13.13 -2.58 -9.96
N TYR A 155 -12.66 -2.12 -11.10
CA TYR A 155 -12.73 -0.73 -11.52
C TYR A 155 -13.52 -0.64 -12.83
N GLY A 156 -14.32 0.40 -12.95
CA GLY A 156 -15.00 0.72 -14.18
C GLY A 156 -15.20 2.22 -14.31
N ASN A 157 -15.30 2.70 -15.56
CA ASN A 157 -15.58 4.10 -15.85
C ASN A 157 -16.53 4.24 -17.05
N SER A 158 -17.07 5.44 -17.23
CA SER A 158 -18.03 5.75 -18.30
C SER A 158 -17.39 5.79 -19.71
N HIS A 159 -16.06 5.70 -19.82
CA HIS A 159 -15.36 5.52 -21.10
C HIS A 159 -15.35 4.05 -21.57
N GLY A 160 -15.97 3.14 -20.82
CA GLY A 160 -16.15 1.74 -21.19
C GLY A 160 -15.11 0.81 -20.58
N GLN A 161 -14.16 1.29 -19.78
CA GLN A 161 -13.26 0.41 -19.05
C GLN A 161 -14.03 -0.32 -17.93
N LEU A 162 -13.88 -1.64 -17.86
CA LEU A 162 -14.46 -2.48 -16.80
C LEU A 162 -13.53 -3.66 -16.53
N VAL A 163 -12.55 -3.42 -15.72
CA VAL A 163 -11.48 -4.36 -15.36
C VAL A 163 -11.58 -4.79 -13.91
N GLY A 164 -10.97 -5.92 -13.57
CA GLY A 164 -10.91 -6.38 -12.18
C GLY A 164 -10.07 -7.62 -12.07
N TYR A 165 -9.45 -7.78 -10.91
CA TYR A 165 -8.55 -8.88 -10.61
C TYR A 165 -8.76 -9.37 -9.18
N PRO A 166 -8.61 -10.67 -8.92
CA PRO A 166 -8.49 -11.20 -7.57
C PRO A 166 -7.04 -11.03 -7.08
N SER A 167 -6.88 -11.02 -5.77
CA SER A 167 -5.55 -11.03 -5.16
C SER A 167 -5.61 -11.64 -3.77
N SER A 168 -4.51 -12.22 -3.33
CA SER A 168 -4.28 -12.65 -1.96
C SER A 168 -3.09 -11.90 -1.35
N ARG A 169 -3.02 -11.91 -0.03
CA ARG A 169 -1.89 -11.39 0.73
C ARG A 169 -1.82 -12.16 2.03
N HIS A 170 -0.65 -12.71 2.29
CA HIS A 170 -0.32 -13.39 3.53
C HIS A 170 0.85 -12.67 4.17
N SER A 171 0.83 -12.52 5.48
CA SER A 171 1.93 -11.90 6.23
C SER A 171 2.08 -12.56 7.59
N LEU A 172 3.32 -12.78 7.99
CA LEU A 172 3.69 -13.22 9.33
C LEU A 172 4.71 -12.24 9.89
N SER A 173 4.51 -11.81 11.10
CA SER A 173 5.39 -10.85 11.78
C SER A 173 5.58 -11.24 13.23
N CYS A 174 6.74 -10.89 13.78
CA CYS A 174 7.06 -11.03 15.19
C CYS A 174 7.75 -9.76 15.70
N VAL A 175 7.37 -9.32 16.88
CA VAL A 175 7.91 -8.12 17.54
C VAL A 175 8.36 -8.50 18.94
N VAL A 176 9.64 -8.30 19.23
CA VAL A 176 10.23 -8.67 20.52
C VAL A 176 10.98 -7.50 21.17
N ILE A 177 11.17 -7.63 22.48
CA ILE A 177 11.82 -6.63 23.33
C ILE A 177 12.99 -7.31 24.03
N ALA A 178 14.17 -6.73 23.91
CA ALA A 178 15.39 -7.19 24.60
C ALA A 178 15.92 -6.14 25.56
N GLY A 179 16.66 -6.58 26.57
CA GLY A 179 17.21 -5.74 27.63
C GLY A 179 16.24 -5.54 28.80
N CYS A 180 16.63 -4.69 29.73
CA CYS A 180 15.83 -4.35 30.91
C CYS A 180 15.95 -2.84 31.21
N ASP A 181 15.00 -2.33 31.97
CA ASP A 181 14.96 -0.95 32.44
C ASP A 181 15.19 0.09 31.30
N ASP A 182 16.10 1.02 31.49
CA ASP A 182 16.39 2.11 30.55
C ASP A 182 17.13 1.66 29.28
N GLU A 183 17.58 0.40 29.22
CA GLU A 183 18.32 -0.17 28.08
C GLU A 183 17.43 -1.04 27.17
N MET A 184 16.13 -1.08 27.39
CA MET A 184 15.22 -1.85 26.54
C MET A 184 15.26 -1.39 25.09
N GLN A 185 15.35 -2.35 24.19
CA GLN A 185 15.23 -2.16 22.75
C GLN A 185 14.08 -3.02 22.22
N ARG A 186 13.40 -2.50 21.22
CA ARG A 186 12.29 -3.16 20.52
C ARG A 186 12.60 -3.21 19.04
N ASP A 187 12.46 -4.38 18.45
CA ASP A 187 12.53 -4.54 17.00
C ASP A 187 11.65 -5.69 16.51
N TYR A 188 11.57 -5.86 15.20
CA TYR A 188 10.67 -6.79 14.55
C TYR A 188 11.28 -7.43 13.31
N ALA A 189 10.69 -8.54 12.91
CA ALA A 189 10.84 -9.08 11.56
C ALA A 189 9.49 -9.47 11.01
N TYR A 190 9.38 -9.50 9.69
CA TYR A 190 8.18 -9.93 8.99
C TYR A 190 8.51 -10.43 7.58
N ASP A 191 7.59 -11.21 7.05
CA ASP A 191 7.54 -11.51 5.62
C ASP A 191 6.12 -11.35 5.07
N VAL A 192 6.01 -11.01 3.79
CA VAL A 192 4.75 -10.78 3.10
C VAL A 192 4.80 -11.37 1.70
N ASN A 193 3.86 -12.26 1.39
CA ASN A 193 3.78 -12.85 0.06
C ASN A 193 2.33 -12.95 -0.44
N ARG A 194 2.16 -13.12 -1.75
CA ARG A 194 0.88 -13.43 -2.38
C ARG A 194 0.54 -14.92 -2.23
N ASP A 195 1.53 -15.78 -2.25
CA ASP A 195 1.42 -17.20 -2.01
C ASP A 195 1.93 -17.53 -0.60
N PHE A 196 1.05 -18.16 0.20
CA PHE A 196 1.38 -18.56 1.56
C PHE A 196 2.57 -19.52 1.62
N SER A 197 2.74 -20.36 0.61
CA SER A 197 3.83 -21.34 0.57
C SER A 197 5.22 -20.72 0.38
N LEU A 198 5.25 -19.46 -0.03
CA LEU A 198 6.48 -18.67 -0.22
C LEU A 198 6.81 -17.75 0.96
N LEU A 199 5.99 -17.76 2.02
CA LEU A 199 6.36 -17.08 3.27
C LEU A 199 7.53 -17.80 3.94
N ASP A 200 8.41 -17.02 4.53
CA ASP A 200 9.40 -17.53 5.46
C ASP A 200 8.72 -18.26 6.63
N SER A 201 9.35 -19.29 7.16
CA SER A 201 8.80 -20.05 8.29
C SER A 201 8.70 -19.19 9.56
N GLY A 202 7.78 -19.56 10.45
CA GLY A 202 7.65 -18.91 11.76
C GLY A 202 8.98 -18.87 12.52
N VAL A 203 9.72 -19.97 12.49
CA VAL A 203 11.05 -20.07 13.10
C VAL A 203 12.01 -19.03 12.52
N SER A 204 12.11 -18.96 11.18
CA SER A 204 13.02 -18.02 10.51
C SER A 204 12.70 -16.56 10.83
N ILE A 205 11.41 -16.19 10.86
CA ILE A 205 10.97 -14.81 11.18
C ILE A 205 11.23 -14.51 12.67
N GLY A 206 10.98 -15.45 13.56
CA GLY A 206 11.25 -15.31 14.99
C GLY A 206 12.75 -15.10 15.26
N GLU A 207 13.61 -15.97 14.73
CA GLU A 207 15.07 -15.85 14.85
C GLU A 207 15.60 -14.52 14.29
N LYS A 208 15.03 -14.06 13.16
CA LYS A 208 15.38 -12.77 12.57
C LYS A 208 14.97 -11.60 13.47
N ALA A 209 13.76 -11.62 14.03
CA ALA A 209 13.30 -10.60 14.98
C ALA A 209 14.22 -10.53 16.21
N ALA A 210 14.62 -11.70 16.74
CA ALA A 210 15.58 -11.82 17.81
C ALA A 210 16.93 -11.19 17.47
N SER A 211 17.49 -11.54 16.31
CA SER A 211 18.77 -10.99 15.84
C SER A 211 18.72 -9.47 15.68
N GLU A 212 17.62 -8.93 15.13
CA GLU A 212 17.45 -7.49 14.94
C GLU A 212 17.40 -6.76 16.29
N VAL A 213 16.62 -7.21 17.26
CA VAL A 213 16.50 -6.55 18.56
C VAL A 213 17.81 -6.62 19.35
N ILE A 214 18.50 -7.76 19.33
CA ILE A 214 19.79 -7.94 20.03
C ILE A 214 20.86 -7.02 19.43
N SER A 215 20.87 -6.81 18.12
CA SER A 215 21.82 -5.91 17.45
C SER A 215 21.66 -4.44 17.88
N ARG A 216 20.53 -4.07 18.47
CA ARG A 216 20.23 -2.71 18.97
C ARG A 216 20.63 -2.46 20.42
N LEU A 217 21.00 -3.50 21.16
CA LEU A 217 21.44 -3.33 22.55
C LEU A 217 22.76 -2.54 22.64
N ASN A 218 22.94 -1.84 23.75
CA ASN A 218 24.10 -0.98 24.02
C ASN A 218 24.32 0.11 22.95
N PRO A 219 23.31 0.95 22.65
CA PRO A 219 23.43 1.97 21.62
C PRO A 219 24.51 3.00 21.98
N GLN A 220 25.34 3.35 21.01
CA GLN A 220 26.39 4.35 21.19
C GLN A 220 25.88 5.73 20.76
N LYS A 221 26.14 6.76 21.56
CA LYS A 221 25.89 8.16 21.17
C LYS A 221 26.99 8.63 20.22
N LEU A 222 26.59 9.09 19.06
CA LEU A 222 27.48 9.70 18.09
C LEU A 222 27.41 11.22 18.21
N SER A 223 28.55 11.90 18.04
CA SER A 223 28.59 13.35 17.90
C SER A 223 27.98 13.77 16.56
N THR A 224 27.49 15.01 16.45
CA THR A 224 27.04 15.58 15.20
C THR A 224 28.17 15.59 14.16
N MET A 225 27.96 14.94 13.02
CA MET A 225 28.97 14.79 11.98
C MET A 225 28.34 14.82 10.59
N LYS A 226 29.17 15.07 9.59
CA LYS A 226 28.79 14.98 8.18
C LYS A 226 29.55 13.82 7.54
N VAL A 227 28.86 12.75 7.28
CA VAL A 227 29.42 11.50 6.75
C VAL A 227 28.52 10.91 5.67
N PRO A 228 29.05 10.05 4.79
CA PRO A 228 28.22 9.21 3.93
C PRO A 228 27.33 8.29 4.78
N VAL A 229 26.09 8.09 4.36
CA VAL A 229 25.11 7.21 5.05
C VAL A 229 24.69 6.10 4.10
N LEU A 230 24.85 4.85 4.54
CA LEU A 230 24.33 3.67 3.87
C LEU A 230 22.98 3.31 4.49
N PHE A 231 21.93 3.32 3.68
CA PHE A 231 20.60 2.89 4.12
C PHE A 231 20.40 1.41 3.80
N ARG A 232 20.00 0.63 4.77
CA ARG A 232 19.58 -0.77 4.54
C ARG A 232 18.43 -0.80 3.52
N SER A 233 18.31 -1.90 2.77
CA SER A 233 17.32 -2.03 1.68
C SER A 233 15.87 -1.89 2.13
N ASP A 234 15.54 -2.37 3.33
CA ASP A 234 14.23 -2.27 3.97
C ASP A 234 13.86 -0.81 4.33
N ILE A 235 14.85 -0.02 4.77
CA ILE A 235 14.67 1.40 5.10
C ILE A 235 14.80 2.30 3.87
N ALA A 236 15.66 1.97 2.92
CA ALA A 236 15.87 2.74 1.69
C ALA A 236 14.58 2.97 0.90
N ASN A 237 13.63 2.04 0.99
CA ASN A 237 12.32 2.14 0.37
C ASN A 237 11.51 3.37 0.87
N THR A 238 11.69 3.78 2.13
CA THR A 238 11.01 4.97 2.68
C THR A 238 11.47 6.26 2.03
N ILE A 239 12.74 6.33 1.62
CA ILE A 239 13.29 7.49 0.90
C ILE A 239 12.59 7.65 -0.45
N TRP A 240 12.40 6.53 -1.17
CA TRP A 240 11.62 6.55 -2.41
C TRP A 240 10.17 6.95 -2.19
N GLY A 241 9.55 6.54 -1.08
CA GLY A 241 8.22 6.97 -0.69
C GLY A 241 8.13 8.49 -0.51
N HIS A 242 9.09 9.11 0.17
CA HIS A 242 9.17 10.57 0.30
C HIS A 242 9.39 11.28 -1.03
N PHE A 243 10.25 10.72 -1.89
CA PHE A 243 10.46 11.27 -3.23
C PHE A 243 9.19 11.23 -4.08
N ILE A 244 8.50 10.09 -4.13
CA ILE A 244 7.22 9.93 -4.86
C ILE A 244 6.17 10.90 -4.33
N ALA A 245 6.07 11.05 -3.01
CA ALA A 245 5.17 12.04 -2.41
C ALA A 245 5.51 13.46 -2.84
N ALA A 246 6.79 13.81 -2.88
CA ALA A 246 7.24 15.14 -3.28
C ALA A 246 6.95 15.47 -4.76
N ILE A 247 7.00 14.49 -5.66
CA ILE A 247 6.68 14.67 -7.09
C ILE A 247 5.21 14.46 -7.43
N SER A 248 4.36 14.13 -6.45
CA SER A 248 2.94 13.92 -6.71
C SER A 248 2.26 15.18 -7.22
N GLY A 249 1.41 15.04 -8.24
CA GLY A 249 0.75 16.19 -8.87
C GLY A 249 -0.02 17.07 -7.87
N GLY A 250 -0.71 16.47 -6.90
CA GLY A 250 -1.42 17.20 -5.85
C GLY A 250 -0.52 18.06 -4.96
N ASN A 251 0.69 17.60 -4.64
CA ASN A 251 1.66 18.36 -3.84
C ASN A 251 2.31 19.47 -4.67
N LEU A 252 2.60 19.21 -5.94
CA LEU A 252 3.12 20.22 -6.87
C LEU A 252 2.07 21.33 -7.10
N TYR A 253 0.82 20.96 -7.35
CA TYR A 253 -0.28 21.89 -7.55
C TYR A 253 -0.49 22.81 -6.34
N ARG A 254 -0.50 22.26 -5.13
CA ARG A 254 -0.61 23.03 -3.88
C ARG A 254 0.66 23.78 -3.47
N LYS A 255 1.73 23.69 -4.25
CA LYS A 255 3.05 24.27 -3.96
C LYS A 255 3.60 23.83 -2.59
N SER A 256 3.30 22.60 -2.18
CA SER A 256 3.72 22.00 -0.91
C SER A 256 4.90 21.04 -1.05
N SER A 257 5.66 21.14 -2.12
CA SER A 257 6.83 20.31 -2.40
C SER A 257 8.09 21.15 -2.52
N PHE A 258 9.21 20.63 -2.01
CA PHE A 258 10.54 21.19 -2.22
C PHE A 258 11.08 20.99 -3.65
N LEU A 259 10.34 20.24 -4.48
CA LEU A 259 10.69 19.91 -5.86
C LEU A 259 9.92 20.76 -6.89
N LEU A 260 9.27 21.84 -6.49
CA LEU A 260 8.47 22.70 -7.39
C LEU A 260 9.22 23.14 -8.64
N ASP A 261 10.49 23.51 -8.50
CA ASP A 261 11.32 24.02 -9.61
C ASP A 261 12.23 22.94 -10.21
N ALA A 262 12.07 21.68 -9.80
CA ALA A 262 12.87 20.56 -10.29
C ALA A 262 12.22 19.95 -11.54
N ILE A 263 12.45 20.57 -12.69
CA ILE A 263 11.85 20.17 -13.98
C ILE A 263 12.45 18.84 -14.50
N CYS A 264 13.55 18.35 -13.94
CA CYS A 264 14.23 17.15 -14.45
C CYS A 264 14.70 16.24 -13.31
N ILE A 265 14.07 15.06 -13.20
CA ILE A 265 14.45 13.99 -12.27
C ILE A 265 15.94 13.63 -12.38
N THR A 266 16.51 13.67 -13.56
CA THR A 266 17.93 13.38 -13.82
C THR A 266 18.86 14.32 -13.05
N ARG A 267 18.50 15.58 -12.85
CA ARG A 267 19.29 16.54 -12.05
C ARG A 267 19.29 16.22 -10.56
N LEU A 268 18.22 15.66 -10.03
CA LEU A 268 18.11 15.27 -8.61
C LEU A 268 18.98 14.04 -8.31
N ILE A 269 18.92 13.03 -9.15
CA ILE A 269 19.70 11.78 -9.01
C ILE A 269 21.20 12.10 -9.11
N ASN A 270 21.60 12.92 -10.05
CA ASN A 270 23.02 13.32 -10.22
C ASN A 270 23.56 14.22 -9.10
N ARG A 271 22.70 15.00 -8.42
CA ARG A 271 23.13 15.85 -7.29
C ARG A 271 23.21 15.12 -5.96
N SER A 272 22.40 14.09 -5.76
CA SER A 272 22.32 13.38 -4.48
C SER A 272 23.29 12.21 -4.37
N GLY A 273 23.91 11.75 -5.47
CA GLY A 273 24.84 10.63 -5.43
C GLY A 273 24.23 9.31 -4.96
N PHE A 274 22.93 9.11 -5.17
CA PHE A 274 22.25 7.87 -4.78
C PHE A 274 22.74 6.70 -5.63
N GLY A 275 23.68 5.92 -5.10
CA GLY A 275 24.03 4.61 -5.62
C GLY A 275 23.18 3.54 -4.91
N VAL A 276 22.33 2.85 -5.63
CA VAL A 276 21.63 1.66 -5.12
C VAL A 276 22.48 0.44 -5.48
N GLU A 277 23.16 -0.14 -4.52
CA GLU A 277 23.79 -1.45 -4.69
C GLU A 277 22.70 -2.53 -4.70
N LYS A 278 22.29 -2.91 -5.81
CA LYS A 278 21.54 -4.05 -6.35
C LYS A 278 20.31 -3.63 -7.15
N GLY A 279 20.45 -3.68 -8.43
CA GLY A 279 19.38 -3.93 -9.37
C GLY A 279 18.90 -2.75 -10.21
N ILE A 280 19.30 -1.51 -9.93
CA ILE A 280 19.08 -0.40 -10.85
C ILE A 280 20.43 0.26 -11.14
N SER A 281 21.12 -0.25 -12.13
CA SER A 281 22.26 0.45 -12.73
C SER A 281 21.70 1.59 -13.58
N PHE A 282 21.73 2.80 -13.08
CA PHE A 282 21.61 3.98 -13.93
C PHE A 282 22.95 4.14 -14.64
N GLY A 283 23.05 3.53 -15.82
CA GLY A 283 24.23 3.68 -16.66
C GLY A 283 24.53 5.16 -16.90
N ASN A 284 25.79 5.53 -16.70
CA ASN A 284 26.35 6.79 -17.16
C ASN A 284 26.36 6.80 -18.70
N ASN A 285 25.21 7.00 -19.32
CA ASN A 285 25.16 7.35 -20.75
C ASN A 285 24.97 8.86 -20.86
N SER A 286 26.07 9.50 -21.16
CA SER A 286 26.18 10.91 -21.54
C SER A 286 25.59 11.18 -22.93
N THR A 287 24.30 10.89 -23.12
CA THR A 287 23.56 11.35 -24.29
C THR A 287 22.24 11.94 -23.85
N THR A 288 22.23 13.25 -23.76
CA THR A 288 21.15 14.14 -23.32
C THR A 288 20.17 14.43 -24.44
N SER A 289 19.61 13.45 -25.15
CA SER A 289 18.76 13.84 -26.29
C SER A 289 17.39 13.18 -26.40
N ASP A 290 16.98 12.21 -25.57
CA ASP A 290 15.74 11.50 -25.90
C ASP A 290 14.78 11.17 -24.74
N PHE A 291 14.66 12.05 -23.74
CA PHE A 291 13.51 12.00 -22.83
C PHE A 291 12.75 13.33 -22.88
N ALA A 292 11.90 13.45 -23.91
CA ALA A 292 10.84 14.44 -23.92
C ALA A 292 9.88 14.11 -22.76
N CYS A 293 9.81 14.99 -21.78
CA CYS A 293 8.81 14.95 -20.71
C CYS A 293 7.43 15.24 -21.36
N PRO A 294 6.45 14.36 -21.32
CA PRO A 294 5.15 14.57 -21.97
C PRO A 294 4.24 15.56 -21.25
N PHE A 295 4.73 16.33 -20.31
CA PHE A 295 3.98 17.35 -19.58
C PHE A 295 4.70 18.71 -19.60
N VAL A 296 4.70 19.33 -20.77
CA VAL A 296 4.88 20.79 -20.85
C VAL A 296 3.56 21.33 -21.39
N PRO A 297 2.78 22.05 -20.60
CA PRO A 297 1.71 22.85 -21.16
C PRO A 297 2.38 23.97 -21.95
N THR A 298 2.23 23.97 -23.26
CA THR A 298 2.49 25.14 -24.08
C THR A 298 1.51 26.23 -23.68
N SER A 299 2.08 27.37 -23.35
CA SER A 299 1.47 28.67 -23.03
C SER A 299 0.19 28.97 -23.76
#